data_07dd76c42de6f0f29b82515f31713d1e
#
_entry.id   07dd76c42de6f0f29b82515f31713d1e
#
_cell.length_a   1.000
_cell.length_b   1.000
_cell.length_c   1.000
_cell.angle_alpha   90.00
_cell.angle_beta   90.00
_cell.angle_gamma   90.00
#
_symmetry.space_group_name_H-M   'P 1'
#
loop_
_entity.id
_entity.type
_entity.pdbx_description
1 polymer ?
#
loop_
_entity_poly.entity_id
_entity_poly.type
_entity_poly.pdbx_seq_one_letter_code
_entity_poly.pdbx_strand_id
1 'polypeptide(L)'
;MSATLEAVKRLVAAGELRISEHGYDELADDGIAVRDIIGGVHNAVLVEDYPAFAKGPTVLVLQFDAAHQPVHVVWGILKGHSEPAVLVTAYRPDPKRWSSDFLQRLK
;
A
#
# COMPACT_ATOMS: atom_id res chain seq x y z
N MET A 1 6.33 -14.44 0.97
CA MET A 1 7.26 -13.39 0.55
C MET A 1 6.84 -12.85 -0.81
N SER A 2 6.90 -11.54 -1.01
CA SER A 2 6.44 -10.91 -2.26
C SER A 2 7.59 -10.15 -2.91
N ALA A 3 7.92 -10.51 -4.15
CA ALA A 3 8.92 -9.78 -4.93
C ALA A 3 8.45 -8.35 -5.21
N THR A 4 7.15 -8.16 -5.43
CA THR A 4 6.58 -6.84 -5.65
C THR A 4 6.72 -5.96 -4.41
N LEU A 5 6.39 -6.49 -3.24
CA LEU A 5 6.53 -5.70 -2.00
C LEU A 5 7.99 -5.33 -1.74
N GLU A 6 8.91 -6.26 -1.96
CA GLU A 6 10.33 -5.97 -1.78
C GLU A 6 10.81 -4.88 -2.75
N ALA A 7 10.34 -4.92 -3.99
CA ALA A 7 10.65 -3.87 -4.97
C ALA A 7 10.07 -2.52 -4.54
N VAL A 8 8.83 -2.50 -4.05
CA VAL A 8 8.19 -1.28 -3.57
C VAL A 8 8.98 -0.67 -2.42
N LYS A 9 9.36 -1.49 -1.43
CA LYS A 9 10.15 -1.01 -0.29
C LYS A 9 11.47 -0.38 -0.74
N ARG A 10 12.16 -1.03 -1.66
CA ARG A 10 13.43 -0.53 -2.21
C ARG A 10 13.24 0.79 -2.95
N LEU A 11 12.21 0.87 -3.78
CA LEU A 11 11.93 2.07 -4.58
C LEU A 11 11.55 3.26 -3.69
N VAL A 12 10.70 3.04 -2.70
CA VAL A 12 10.30 4.11 -1.78
C VAL A 12 11.51 4.60 -0.98
N ALA A 13 12.37 3.69 -0.53
CA ALA A 13 13.59 4.07 0.19
C ALA A 13 14.53 4.91 -0.69
N ALA A 14 14.52 4.69 -2.00
CA ALA A 14 15.33 5.45 -2.96
C ALA A 14 14.65 6.75 -3.43
N GLY A 15 13.46 7.06 -2.94
CA GLY A 15 12.72 8.24 -3.39
C GLY A 15 12.05 8.06 -4.75
N GLU A 16 12.01 6.86 -5.28
CA GLU A 16 11.43 6.54 -6.59
C GLU A 16 9.97 6.13 -6.43
N LEU A 17 9.12 7.10 -6.08
CA LEU A 17 7.71 6.83 -5.85
C LEU A 17 6.83 7.94 -6.38
N ARG A 18 5.58 7.59 -6.61
CA ARG A 18 4.55 8.51 -7.06
C ARG A 18 3.24 8.14 -6.39
N ILE A 19 2.39 9.14 -6.15
CA ILE A 19 1.05 8.94 -5.61
C ILE A 19 0.06 9.24 -6.72
N SER A 20 -0.85 8.31 -7.01
CA SER A 20 -1.89 8.53 -8.00
C SER A 20 -2.86 9.61 -7.52
N GLU A 21 -3.57 10.22 -8.46
CA GLU A 21 -4.60 11.22 -8.12
C GLU A 21 -5.66 10.60 -7.20
N HIS A 22 -6.11 9.39 -7.53
CA HIS A 22 -7.06 8.65 -6.69
C HIS A 22 -6.48 8.39 -5.30
N GLY A 23 -5.19 8.05 -5.21
CA GLY A 23 -4.52 7.83 -3.94
C GLY A 23 -4.52 9.08 -3.06
N TYR A 24 -4.24 10.24 -3.64
CA TYR A 24 -4.30 11.50 -2.90
C TYR A 24 -5.69 11.76 -2.35
N ASP A 25 -6.73 11.57 -3.17
CA ASP A 25 -8.10 11.81 -2.76
C ASP A 25 -8.51 10.88 -1.61
N GLU A 26 -8.17 9.60 -1.71
CA GLU A 26 -8.49 8.63 -0.68
C GLU A 26 -7.76 8.91 0.64
N LEU A 27 -6.50 9.29 0.59
CA LEU A 27 -5.75 9.68 1.78
C LEU A 27 -6.39 10.89 2.45
N ALA A 28 -6.77 11.89 1.67
CA ALA A 28 -7.41 13.09 2.18
C ALA A 28 -8.76 12.77 2.83
N ASP A 29 -9.57 11.92 2.19
CA ASP A 29 -10.90 11.55 2.69
C ASP A 29 -10.83 10.85 4.04
N ASP A 30 -9.81 10.02 4.25
CA ASP A 30 -9.65 9.25 5.48
C ASP A 30 -8.73 9.91 6.50
N GLY A 31 -8.26 11.12 6.20
CA GLY A 31 -7.39 11.88 7.10
C GLY A 31 -6.04 11.21 7.34
N ILE A 32 -5.48 10.55 6.31
CA ILE A 32 -4.22 9.82 6.41
C ILE A 32 -3.09 10.70 5.85
N ALA A 33 -2.04 10.90 6.64
CA ALA A 33 -0.90 11.71 6.20
C ALA A 33 0.01 10.91 5.28
N VAL A 34 0.31 11.45 4.11
CA VAL A 34 1.19 10.84 3.11
C VAL A 34 2.54 10.45 3.73
N ARG A 35 3.12 11.35 4.53
CA ARG A 35 4.43 11.10 5.16
C ARG A 35 4.42 9.86 6.06
N ASP A 36 3.30 9.57 6.71
CA ASP A 36 3.18 8.40 7.57
C ASP A 36 3.22 7.12 6.74
N ILE A 37 2.58 7.14 5.58
CA ILE A 37 2.56 5.98 4.68
C ILE A 37 3.94 5.75 4.07
N ILE A 38 4.59 6.80 3.60
CA ILE A 38 5.94 6.69 3.04
C ILE A 38 6.92 6.21 4.13
N GLY A 39 6.84 6.79 5.31
CA GLY A 39 7.72 6.42 6.42
C GLY A 39 7.48 5.02 6.97
N GLY A 40 6.26 4.50 6.82
CA GLY A 40 5.88 3.20 7.37
C GLY A 40 6.00 2.03 6.40
N VAL A 41 6.34 2.26 5.13
CA VAL A 41 6.32 1.19 4.12
C VAL A 41 7.35 0.08 4.42
N HIS A 42 8.47 0.41 5.04
CA HIS A 42 9.49 -0.58 5.37
C HIS A 42 9.00 -1.63 6.37
N ASN A 43 7.98 -1.30 7.16
CA ASN A 43 7.34 -2.23 8.10
C ASN A 43 6.03 -2.80 7.55
N ALA A 44 5.70 -2.55 6.29
CA ALA A 44 4.46 -3.03 5.69
C ALA A 44 4.39 -4.55 5.69
N VAL A 45 3.22 -5.07 6.02
CA VAL A 45 2.94 -6.50 6.03
C VAL A 45 2.05 -6.85 4.86
N LEU A 46 2.42 -7.88 4.11
CA LEU A 46 1.66 -8.31 2.94
C LEU A 46 0.28 -8.84 3.36
N VAL A 47 -0.77 -8.35 2.71
CA VAL A 47 -2.14 -8.85 2.87
C VAL A 47 -2.53 -9.67 1.64
N GLU A 48 -2.39 -9.09 0.44
CA GLU A 48 -2.70 -9.75 -0.83
C GLU A 48 -1.63 -9.40 -1.86
N ASP A 49 -1.24 -10.38 -2.66
CA ASP A 49 -0.21 -10.21 -3.67
C ASP A 49 -0.79 -10.53 -5.05
N TYR A 50 -0.65 -9.59 -5.97
CA TYR A 50 -1.15 -9.71 -7.34
C TYR A 50 -0.02 -9.48 -8.34
N PRO A 51 0.95 -10.41 -8.46
CA PRO A 51 2.12 -10.22 -9.30
C PRO A 51 1.80 -10.17 -10.79
N ALA A 52 0.66 -10.75 -11.20
CA ALA A 52 0.24 -10.81 -12.59
C ALA A 52 -0.94 -9.89 -12.92
N PHE A 53 -1.17 -8.85 -12.09
CA PHE A 53 -2.26 -7.92 -12.35
C PHE A 53 -2.09 -7.24 -13.70
N ALA A 54 -3.21 -7.02 -14.42
CA ALA A 54 -3.18 -6.54 -15.80
C ALA A 54 -2.44 -5.21 -15.98
N LYS A 55 -2.52 -4.32 -15.00
CA LYS A 55 -1.86 -3.00 -15.05
C LYS A 55 -0.44 -3.00 -14.50
N GLY A 56 0.03 -4.14 -14.04
CA GLY A 56 1.35 -4.32 -13.44
C GLY A 56 1.27 -4.94 -12.05
N PRO A 57 2.39 -5.46 -11.55
CA PRO A 57 2.41 -6.10 -10.24
C PRO A 57 1.91 -5.16 -9.16
N THR A 58 1.04 -5.67 -8.30
CA THR A 58 0.33 -4.88 -7.29
C THR A 58 0.25 -5.66 -5.98
N VAL A 59 0.32 -4.97 -4.86
CA VAL A 59 0.17 -5.57 -3.54
C VAL A 59 -0.78 -4.74 -2.69
N LEU A 60 -1.55 -5.42 -1.85
CA LEU A 60 -2.28 -4.82 -0.75
C LEU A 60 -1.49 -5.10 0.51
N VAL A 61 -1.13 -4.07 1.25
CA VAL A 61 -0.34 -4.20 2.46
C VAL A 61 -1.02 -3.53 3.64
N LEU A 62 -0.66 -3.98 4.83
CA LEU A 62 -1.05 -3.35 6.09
C LEU A 62 0.10 -2.49 6.58
N GLN A 63 -0.19 -1.23 6.85
CA GLN A 63 0.74 -0.28 7.43
C GLN A 63 0.06 0.39 8.63
N PHE A 64 0.83 1.08 9.43
CA PHE A 64 0.32 1.83 10.58
C PHE A 64 0.79 3.27 10.46
N ASP A 65 -0.09 4.20 10.79
CA ASP A 65 0.26 5.62 10.82
C ASP A 65 1.01 5.99 12.12
N ALA A 66 1.33 7.26 12.29
CA ALA A 66 2.06 7.74 13.45
C ALA A 66 1.29 7.52 14.76
N ALA A 67 -0.03 7.39 14.71
CA ALA A 67 -0.88 7.12 15.86
C ALA A 67 -1.15 5.61 16.06
N HIS A 68 -0.43 4.75 15.34
CA HIS A 68 -0.60 3.29 15.36
C HIS A 68 -1.98 2.83 14.90
N GLN A 69 -2.64 3.62 14.07
CA GLN A 69 -3.90 3.21 13.47
C GLN A 69 -3.64 2.46 12.17
N PRO A 70 -4.39 1.38 11.90
CA PRO A 70 -4.17 0.57 10.70
C PRO A 70 -4.57 1.32 9.43
N VAL A 71 -3.80 1.09 8.38
CA VAL A 71 -4.08 1.60 7.04
C VAL A 71 -3.81 0.47 6.06
N HIS A 72 -4.76 0.20 5.17
CA HIS A 72 -4.50 -0.66 4.01
C HIS A 72 -4.02 0.21 2.87
N VAL A 73 -2.92 -0.17 2.26
CA VAL A 73 -2.31 0.58 1.16
C VAL A 73 -2.12 -0.34 -0.03
N VAL A 74 -2.52 0.13 -1.19
CA VAL A 74 -2.29 -0.58 -2.45
C VAL A 74 -1.11 0.09 -3.15
N TRP A 75 -0.03 -0.66 -3.31
CA TRP A 75 1.15 -0.24 -4.03
C TRP A 75 1.27 -1.03 -5.32
N GLY A 76 1.75 -0.41 -6.37
CA GLY A 76 1.98 -1.09 -7.64
C GLY A 76 3.17 -0.54 -8.39
N ILE A 77 3.56 -1.28 -9.44
CA ILE A 77 4.58 -0.85 -10.39
C ILE A 77 3.96 -1.06 -11.76
N LEU A 78 3.97 -0.01 -12.58
CA LEU A 78 3.30 -0.05 -13.88
C LEU A 78 3.88 -1.17 -14.75
N LYS A 79 3.00 -1.88 -15.46
CA LYS A 79 3.39 -2.99 -16.34
C LYS A 79 4.46 -2.55 -17.33
N GLY A 80 5.50 -3.34 -17.46
CA GLY A 80 6.62 -3.04 -18.37
C GLY A 80 7.63 -2.04 -17.83
N HIS A 81 7.45 -1.59 -16.59
CA HIS A 81 8.36 -0.64 -15.94
C HIS A 81 8.97 -1.28 -14.70
N SER A 82 10.14 -0.79 -14.30
CA SER A 82 10.79 -1.22 -13.04
C SER A 82 10.64 -0.16 -11.95
N GLU A 83 10.16 1.03 -12.29
CA GLU A 83 9.98 2.16 -11.38
C GLU A 83 9.02 3.17 -12.02
N PRO A 84 8.42 4.09 -11.24
CA PRO A 84 8.48 4.19 -9.80
C PRO A 84 7.52 3.23 -9.10
N ALA A 85 7.59 3.14 -7.78
CA ALA A 85 6.50 2.57 -7.01
C ALA A 85 5.35 3.58 -7.01
N VAL A 86 4.12 3.10 -7.20
CA VAL A 86 2.94 3.96 -7.24
C VAL A 86 2.03 3.62 -6.08
N LEU A 87 1.71 4.61 -5.25
CA LEU A 87 0.65 4.48 -4.27
C LEU A 87 -0.67 4.66 -5.01
N VAL A 88 -1.40 3.55 -5.20
CA VAL A 88 -2.62 3.53 -5.99
C VAL A 88 -3.82 4.01 -5.18
N THR A 89 -3.96 3.48 -3.98
CA THR A 89 -5.00 3.89 -3.04
C THR A 89 -4.63 3.50 -1.62
N ALA A 90 -5.30 4.10 -0.65
CA ALA A 90 -5.16 3.74 0.75
C ALA A 90 -6.48 4.02 1.46
N TYR A 91 -6.77 3.24 2.50
CA TYR A 91 -8.02 3.41 3.26
C TYR A 91 -7.85 2.84 4.67
N ARG A 92 -8.73 3.26 5.57
CA ARG A 92 -8.86 2.66 6.90
C ARG A 92 -9.65 1.35 6.75
N PRO A 93 -9.08 0.20 7.11
CA PRO A 93 -9.82 -1.07 6.96
C PRO A 93 -10.98 -1.13 7.94
N ASP A 94 -12.14 -1.56 7.43
CA ASP A 94 -13.36 -1.70 8.24
C ASP A 94 -13.25 -2.99 9.07
N PRO A 95 -13.29 -2.90 10.41
CA PRO A 95 -13.18 -4.10 11.25
C PRO A 95 -14.32 -5.09 11.07
N LYS A 96 -15.42 -4.68 10.43
CA LYS A 96 -16.52 -5.58 10.10
C LYS A 96 -16.23 -6.42 8.86
N ARG A 97 -15.23 -6.03 8.06
CA ARG A 97 -14.90 -6.71 6.80
C ARG A 97 -13.57 -7.44 6.85
N TRP A 98 -12.80 -7.20 7.88
CA TRP A 98 -11.45 -7.76 8.03
C TRP A 98 -11.29 -8.42 9.38
N SER A 99 -10.40 -9.41 9.44
CA SER A 99 -10.01 -10.05 10.70
C SER A 99 -9.43 -9.03 11.68
N SER A 100 -9.32 -9.40 12.95
CA SER A 100 -8.85 -8.49 13.99
C SER A 100 -7.44 -7.96 13.75
N ASP A 101 -6.61 -8.72 13.03
CA ASP A 101 -5.26 -8.29 12.64
C ASP A 101 -5.23 -7.58 11.28
N PHE A 102 -6.39 -7.45 10.62
CA PHE A 102 -6.56 -6.79 9.32
C PHE A 102 -5.81 -7.48 8.17
N LEU A 103 -5.44 -8.73 8.32
CA LEU A 103 -4.69 -9.49 7.32
C LEU A 103 -5.57 -10.40 6.46
N GLN A 104 -6.81 -10.67 6.87
CA GLN A 104 -7.70 -11.58 6.15
C GLN A 104 -9.09 -10.98 6.00
N ARG A 105 -9.67 -11.15 4.81
CA ARG A 105 -11.05 -10.75 4.56
C ARG A 105 -12.00 -11.66 5.31
N LEU A 106 -13.02 -11.06 5.93
CA LEU A 106 -14.12 -11.83 6.51
C LEU A 106 -15.10 -12.21 5.42
N LYS A 107 -15.70 -13.38 5.55
CA LYS A 107 -16.71 -13.87 4.61
C LYS A 107 -18.09 -13.35 4.94
#